data_3e317de2b9892027c3da0ab03a530629
#
_entry.id   3e317de2b9892027c3da0ab03a530629
#
_cell.length_a   1.000
_cell.length_b   1.000
_cell.length_c   1.000
_cell.angle_alpha   90.00
_cell.angle_beta   90.00
_cell.angle_gamma   90.00
#
_symmetry.space_group_name_H-M   'P 1'
#
loop_
_entity.id
_entity.type
_entity.pdbx_description
1 polymer ?
#
loop_
_entity_poly.entity_id
_entity_poly.type
_entity_poly.pdbx_seq_one_letter_code
_entity_poly.pdbx_strand_id
1 'polypeptide(L)'
;MTEDLWKLITLDWDSFAWNKAYKMIKFIMQDRKDIEKIRVYSSPNLDGYHIYIHLKYWVDWSDVIKLRRRYKDDPKRLINDLFKTNPENKMIMFSDKDGKKEIFIAEYWPQPEFIFPKIIS
;
A
#
# COMPACT_ATOMS: atom_id res chain seq x y z
N MET A 1 12.05 1.61 -26.03
CA MET A 1 10.79 1.61 -25.31
C MET A 1 11.05 1.56 -23.82
N THR A 2 10.45 2.47 -23.08
CA THR A 2 10.68 2.50 -21.66
C THR A 2 9.68 1.60 -20.96
N GLU A 3 10.13 0.89 -19.95
CA GLU A 3 9.22 0.12 -19.13
C GLU A 3 8.48 1.06 -18.20
N ASP A 4 7.23 0.71 -17.91
CA ASP A 4 6.47 1.42 -16.91
C ASP A 4 6.90 0.92 -15.54
N LEU A 5 7.41 1.82 -14.73
CA LEU A 5 7.92 1.47 -13.41
C LEU A 5 7.20 2.27 -12.34
N TRP A 6 7.05 1.67 -11.17
CA TRP A 6 6.35 2.28 -10.04
C TRP A 6 7.17 2.18 -8.76
N LYS A 7 7.05 3.19 -7.92
CA LYS A 7 7.59 3.18 -6.56
C LYS A 7 6.50 3.30 -5.52
N LEU A 8 5.26 3.43 -5.95
CA LEU A 8 4.13 3.57 -5.05
C LEU A 8 3.12 2.48 -5.36
N ILE A 9 2.68 1.77 -4.32
CA ILE A 9 1.62 0.78 -4.44
C ILE A 9 0.50 1.24 -3.55
N THR A 10 -0.72 1.32 -4.08
CA THR A 10 -1.88 1.69 -3.30
C THR A 10 -2.79 0.50 -3.10
N LEU A 11 -3.36 0.41 -1.91
CA LEU A 11 -4.28 -0.66 -1.57
C LEU A 11 -5.56 -0.06 -0.99
N ASP A 12 -6.69 -0.68 -1.29
CA ASP A 12 -7.97 -0.30 -0.73
C ASP A 12 -8.47 -1.46 0.12
N TRP A 13 -8.52 -1.26 1.43
CA TRP A 13 -8.98 -2.29 2.35
C TRP A 13 -10.39 -1.93 2.84
N ASP A 14 -11.39 -2.35 2.07
CA ASP A 14 -12.78 -2.12 2.43
C ASP A 14 -13.18 -2.96 3.62
N SER A 15 -13.89 -2.35 4.54
CA SER A 15 -14.47 -3.06 5.69
C SER A 15 -13.46 -3.75 6.60
N PHE A 16 -12.20 -3.33 6.54
CA PHE A 16 -11.21 -3.85 7.47
C PHE A 16 -11.38 -3.17 8.82
N ALA A 17 -11.35 -3.94 9.90
CA ALA A 17 -11.21 -3.37 11.23
C ALA A 17 -9.76 -2.94 11.43
N TRP A 18 -9.54 -2.00 12.34
CA TRP A 18 -8.20 -1.47 12.55
C TRP A 18 -7.19 -2.53 12.94
N ASN A 19 -7.56 -3.46 13.81
CA ASN A 19 -6.61 -4.48 14.23
C ASN A 19 -6.18 -5.38 13.06
N LYS A 20 -7.09 -5.64 12.12
CA LYS A 20 -6.75 -6.41 10.94
C LYS A 20 -5.81 -5.61 10.04
N ALA A 21 -6.11 -4.33 9.85
CA ALA A 21 -5.27 -3.45 9.05
C ALA A 21 -3.86 -3.35 9.65
N TYR A 22 -3.77 -3.17 10.96
CA TYR A 22 -2.50 -3.07 11.64
C TYR A 22 -1.65 -4.33 11.48
N LYS A 23 -2.27 -5.50 11.61
CA LYS A 23 -1.58 -6.77 11.42
C LYS A 23 -1.05 -6.91 10.00
N MET A 24 -1.84 -6.48 9.02
CA MET A 24 -1.41 -6.52 7.63
C MET A 24 -0.23 -5.57 7.38
N ILE A 25 -0.26 -4.39 7.98
CA ILE A 25 0.85 -3.44 7.84
C ILE A 25 2.12 -4.04 8.39
N LYS A 26 2.05 -4.66 9.56
CA LYS A 26 3.22 -5.33 10.15
C LYS A 26 3.71 -6.46 9.27
N PHE A 27 2.79 -7.23 8.71
CA PHE A 27 3.15 -8.30 7.79
C PHE A 27 3.89 -7.76 6.56
N ILE A 28 3.37 -6.69 5.96
CA ILE A 28 3.99 -6.10 4.77
C ILE A 28 5.41 -5.62 5.09
N MET A 29 5.58 -4.98 6.23
CA MET A 29 6.89 -4.49 6.64
C MET A 29 7.90 -5.62 6.83
N GLN A 30 7.46 -6.79 7.27
CA GLN A 30 8.32 -7.95 7.46
C GLN A 30 8.54 -8.71 6.16
N ASP A 31 7.55 -8.67 5.27
CA ASP A 31 7.56 -9.43 4.03
C ASP A 31 8.54 -8.86 3.00
N ARG A 32 8.75 -7.55 3.01
CA ARG A 32 9.62 -6.91 2.04
C ARG A 32 10.62 -5.97 2.72
N LYS A 33 11.84 -5.99 2.21
CA LYS A 33 12.91 -5.14 2.72
C LYS A 33 13.04 -3.82 1.98
N ASP A 34 12.35 -3.68 0.86
CA ASP A 34 12.47 -2.48 0.03
C ASP A 34 11.38 -1.45 0.26
N ILE A 35 10.71 -1.51 1.40
CA ILE A 35 9.69 -0.53 1.74
C ILE A 35 10.34 0.67 2.41
N GLU A 36 10.06 1.85 1.88
CA GLU A 36 10.52 3.09 2.49
C GLU A 36 9.61 3.48 3.64
N LYS A 37 8.30 3.51 3.39
CA LYS A 37 7.31 3.83 4.41
C LYS A 37 5.93 3.40 3.93
N ILE A 38 5.00 3.31 4.86
CA ILE A 38 3.59 3.05 4.56
C ILE A 38 2.77 4.15 5.20
N ARG A 39 1.92 4.80 4.40
CA ARG A 39 0.98 5.81 4.91
C ARG A 39 -0.41 5.24 4.88
N VAL A 40 -1.16 5.50 5.96
CA VAL A 40 -2.49 4.97 6.15
C VAL A 40 -3.48 6.11 6.27
N TYR A 41 -4.56 6.02 5.51
CA TYR A 41 -5.65 6.99 5.56
C TYR A 41 -6.94 6.23 5.78
N SER A 42 -7.91 6.84 6.48
CA SER A 42 -9.25 6.26 6.46
C SER A 42 -9.89 6.63 5.14
N SER A 43 -10.77 5.74 4.63
CA SER A 43 -11.51 6.07 3.43
C SER A 43 -12.48 7.21 3.72
N PRO A 44 -12.94 7.94 2.70
CA PRO A 44 -13.84 9.09 2.93
C PRO A 44 -15.11 8.74 3.68
N ASN A 45 -15.60 7.51 3.52
CA ASN A 45 -16.83 7.07 4.20
C ASN A 45 -16.55 6.35 5.52
N LEU A 46 -15.29 6.31 5.95
CA LEU A 46 -14.88 5.69 7.22
C LEU A 46 -15.21 4.20 7.29
N ASP A 47 -15.30 3.54 6.14
CA ASP A 47 -15.62 2.11 6.08
C ASP A 47 -14.42 1.24 5.73
N GLY A 48 -13.24 1.80 5.70
CA GLY A 48 -12.04 1.06 5.38
C GLY A 48 -10.82 1.96 5.39
N TYR A 49 -9.75 1.49 4.77
CA TYR A 49 -8.47 2.21 4.77
C TYR A 49 -7.88 2.27 3.39
N HIS A 50 -7.26 3.39 3.07
CA HIS A 50 -6.44 3.55 1.88
C HIS A 50 -4.98 3.48 2.31
N ILE A 51 -4.23 2.59 1.69
CA ILE A 51 -2.86 2.31 2.08
C ILE A 51 -1.93 2.72 0.94
N TYR A 52 -0.90 3.47 1.27
CA TYR A 52 0.11 3.90 0.30
C TYR A 52 1.44 3.31 0.72
N ILE A 53 1.94 2.37 -0.06
CA ILE A 53 3.23 1.75 0.21
C ILE A 53 4.27 2.40 -0.69
N HIS A 54 5.19 3.12 -0.08
CA HIS A 54 6.30 3.75 -0.80
C HIS A 54 7.49 2.81 -0.81
N LEU A 55 7.98 2.49 -2.01
CA LEU A 55 9.09 1.58 -2.16
C LEU A 55 10.40 2.35 -2.35
N LYS A 56 11.51 1.73 -2.00
CA LYS A 56 12.84 2.32 -2.19
C LYS A 56 13.30 2.19 -3.64
N TYR A 57 12.82 1.16 -4.34
CA TYR A 57 13.25 0.86 -5.69
C TYR A 57 12.06 0.74 -6.61
N TRP A 58 12.30 0.92 -7.90
CA TRP A 58 11.26 0.83 -8.91
C TRP A 58 10.90 -0.63 -9.18
N VAL A 59 9.62 -0.90 -9.37
CA VAL A 59 9.12 -2.23 -9.74
C VAL A 59 8.25 -2.11 -10.97
N ASP A 60 8.12 -3.21 -11.72
CA ASP A 60 7.30 -3.20 -12.92
C ASP A 60 5.83 -3.48 -12.58
N TRP A 61 4.98 -3.37 -13.60
CA TRP A 61 3.55 -3.54 -13.39
C TRP A 61 3.18 -4.94 -12.92
N SER A 62 3.87 -5.95 -13.42
CA SER A 62 3.63 -7.31 -12.99
C SER A 62 3.85 -7.47 -11.48
N ASP A 63 4.92 -6.87 -10.98
CA ASP A 63 5.21 -6.90 -9.54
C ASP A 63 4.16 -6.12 -8.76
N VAL A 64 3.72 -4.99 -9.27
CA VAL A 64 2.67 -4.19 -8.62
C VAL A 64 1.41 -5.04 -8.44
N ILE A 65 0.98 -5.72 -9.50
CA ILE A 65 -0.22 -6.54 -9.43
C ILE A 65 -0.06 -7.69 -8.44
N LYS A 66 1.09 -8.34 -8.45
CA LYS A 66 1.35 -9.43 -7.51
C LYS A 66 1.30 -8.96 -6.07
N LEU A 67 1.89 -7.79 -5.80
CA LEU A 67 1.91 -7.25 -4.45
C LEU A 67 0.53 -6.80 -4.01
N ARG A 68 -0.22 -6.16 -4.89
CA ARG A 68 -1.59 -5.73 -4.56
C ARG A 68 -2.45 -6.94 -4.21
N ARG A 69 -2.32 -8.02 -4.97
CA ARG A 69 -3.06 -9.26 -4.68
C ARG A 69 -2.60 -9.86 -3.36
N ARG A 70 -1.30 -9.91 -3.14
CA ARG A 70 -0.74 -10.51 -1.93
C ARG A 70 -1.20 -9.75 -0.68
N TYR A 71 -1.29 -8.44 -0.77
CA TYR A 71 -1.62 -7.59 0.37
C TYR A 71 -3.10 -7.21 0.43
N LYS A 72 -3.93 -8.01 -0.24
CA LYS A 72 -5.39 -7.95 -0.08
C LYS A 72 -6.03 -6.65 -0.57
N ASP A 73 -5.54 -6.11 -1.67
CA ASP A 73 -6.20 -4.99 -2.32
C ASP A 73 -7.61 -5.40 -2.74
N ASP A 74 -8.51 -4.44 -2.86
CA ASP A 74 -9.87 -4.67 -3.31
C ASP A 74 -9.86 -5.41 -4.65
N PRO A 75 -10.45 -6.60 -4.73
CA PRO A 75 -10.43 -7.38 -5.96
C PRO A 75 -11.05 -6.68 -7.16
N LYS A 76 -12.10 -5.89 -6.94
CA LYS A 76 -12.74 -5.16 -8.03
C LYS A 76 -11.82 -4.11 -8.63
N ARG A 77 -11.12 -3.39 -7.74
CA ARG A 77 -10.17 -2.38 -8.16
C ARG A 77 -9.01 -3.02 -8.92
N LEU A 78 -8.54 -4.15 -8.44
CA LEU A 78 -7.43 -4.87 -9.05
C LEU A 78 -7.79 -5.36 -10.44
N ILE A 79 -8.95 -5.98 -10.59
CA ILE A 79 -9.42 -6.48 -11.89
C ILE A 79 -9.58 -5.32 -12.86
N ASN A 80 -10.13 -4.20 -12.40
CA ASN A 80 -10.31 -3.03 -13.24
C ASN A 80 -8.98 -2.55 -13.80
N ASP A 81 -7.96 -2.50 -12.96
CA ASP A 81 -6.65 -2.00 -13.36
C ASP A 81 -5.90 -2.98 -14.26
N LEU A 82 -6.18 -4.27 -14.17
CA LEU A 82 -5.53 -5.26 -15.02
C LEU A 82 -5.81 -5.04 -16.51
N PHE A 83 -6.94 -4.46 -16.84
CA PHE A 83 -7.32 -4.27 -18.22
C PHE A 83 -7.00 -2.87 -18.76
N LYS A 84 -6.38 -2.03 -17.97
CA LYS A 84 -6.00 -0.71 -18.43
C LYS A 84 -4.71 -0.77 -19.22
N THR A 85 -4.71 -0.12 -20.36
CA THR A 85 -3.53 -0.10 -21.22
C THR A 85 -2.73 1.20 -21.08
N ASN A 86 -3.39 2.27 -20.64
CA ASN A 86 -2.72 3.55 -20.49
C ASN A 86 -2.04 3.61 -19.11
N PRO A 87 -0.71 3.73 -19.04
CA PRO A 87 -0.03 3.76 -17.76
C PRO A 87 -0.52 4.85 -16.81
N GLU A 88 -0.98 5.97 -17.36
CA GLU A 88 -1.47 7.06 -16.53
C GLU A 88 -2.72 6.68 -15.75
N ASN A 89 -3.45 5.66 -16.20
CA ASN A 89 -4.66 5.22 -15.51
C ASN A 89 -4.43 4.04 -14.58
N LYS A 90 -3.22 3.51 -14.54
CA LYS A 90 -2.90 2.43 -13.62
C LYS A 90 -2.54 3.04 -12.26
N MET A 91 -2.82 2.33 -11.22
CA MET A 91 -2.50 2.82 -9.87
C MET A 91 -3.09 4.20 -9.62
N ILE A 92 -4.33 4.42 -10.07
CA ILE A 92 -4.96 5.72 -9.90
C ILE A 92 -5.06 6.05 -8.42
N MET A 93 -4.70 7.27 -8.08
CA MET A 93 -4.84 7.75 -6.72
C MET A 93 -6.32 7.84 -6.36
N PHE A 94 -6.60 7.64 -5.08
CA PHE A 94 -7.99 7.65 -4.63
C PHE A 94 -8.59 9.04 -4.80
N SER A 95 -9.79 9.08 -5.34
CA SER A 95 -10.47 10.36 -5.53
C SER A 95 -11.41 10.64 -4.38
N ASP A 96 -11.77 11.91 -4.21
CA ASP A 96 -12.74 12.30 -3.19
C ASP A 96 -14.11 11.76 -3.56
N LYS A 97 -14.89 11.38 -2.55
CA LYS A 97 -16.26 10.93 -2.75
C LYS A 97 -17.20 11.95 -2.14
N ASP A 98 -18.09 12.47 -2.95
CA ASP A 98 -19.12 13.42 -2.50
C ASP A 98 -18.52 14.60 -1.72
N GLY A 99 -17.38 15.09 -2.18
CA GLY A 99 -16.70 16.18 -1.51
C GLY A 99 -15.96 15.81 -0.25
N LYS A 100 -15.97 14.52 0.14
CA LYS A 100 -15.25 14.05 1.31
C LYS A 100 -13.88 13.54 0.91
N LYS A 101 -12.91 13.81 1.74
CA LYS A 101 -11.54 13.41 1.49
C LYS A 101 -11.12 12.33 2.47
N GLU A 102 -10.16 11.51 2.06
CA GLU A 102 -9.55 10.57 2.97
C GLU A 102 -8.85 11.32 4.08
N ILE A 103 -8.79 10.70 5.26
CA ILE A 103 -8.21 11.33 6.44
C ILE A 103 -6.95 10.59 6.83
N PHE A 104 -5.85 11.32 6.98
CA PHE A 104 -4.58 10.71 7.38
C PHE A 104 -4.69 10.14 8.78
N ILE A 105 -4.22 8.90 8.96
CA ILE A 105 -4.24 8.22 10.25
C ILE A 105 -2.83 8.00 10.79
N ALA A 106 -1.94 7.43 9.99
CA ALA A 106 -0.64 7.04 10.51
C ALA A 106 0.39 6.86 9.39
N GLU A 107 1.65 6.91 9.77
CA GLU A 107 2.74 6.62 8.87
C GLU A 107 3.69 5.68 9.58
N TYR A 108 4.10 4.62 8.89
CA TYR A 108 4.97 3.60 9.45
C TYR A 108 6.26 3.53 8.66
N TRP A 109 7.37 3.48 9.37
CA TRP A 109 8.69 3.33 8.78
C TRP A 109 9.26 2.01 9.23
N PRO A 110 10.06 1.33 8.39
CA PRO A 110 10.69 0.08 8.82
C PRO A 110 11.55 0.33 10.03
N GLN A 111 11.46 -0.59 10.99
CA GLN A 111 12.31 -0.51 12.17
C GLN A 111 13.71 -0.92 11.79
N PRO A 112 14.70 -0.24 12.31
CA PRO A 112 16.06 -0.67 12.07
C PRO A 112 16.24 -2.06 12.67
N GLU A 113 17.07 -2.82 11.99
CA GLU A 113 17.36 -4.15 12.45
C GLU A 113 18.37 -4.03 13.57
N PHE A 114 18.02 -4.42 14.79
CA PHE A 114 18.92 -4.32 15.88
C PHE A 114 19.66 -5.59 16.06
N ILE A 115 20.91 -5.41 16.12
CA ILE A 115 21.72 -6.46 16.30
C ILE A 115 22.19 -6.47 17.63
N PHE A 116 22.10 -5.57 18.33
CA PHE A 116 22.60 -5.60 19.54
C PHE A 116 21.73 -5.77 20.53
N PRO A 117 22.32 -6.10 20.99
CA PRO A 117 22.16 -6.56 21.75
C PRO A 117 21.76 -6.40 22.79
N LYS A 118 21.64 -6.55 22.67
CA LYS A 118 21.22 -6.52 23.36
C LYS A 118 21.85 -6.79 24.39
N ILE A 119 22.62 -6.63 24.59
CA ILE A 119 23.31 -6.78 25.42
C ILE A 119 23.17 -6.48 26.41
N ILE A 120 23.11 -6.19 26.42
CA ILE A 120 23.11 -5.74 27.16
C ILE A 120 22.61 -6.19 28.01
N SER A 121 22.51 -6.71 27.99
CA SER A 121 22.05 -6.76 28.83
C SER A 121 22.27 -7.08 29.61
#